data_13184055444286bef6448afa5d0f8995
#
_entry.id   13184055444286bef6448afa5d0f8995
#
_cell.length_a   1.000
_cell.length_b   1.000
_cell.length_c   1.000
_cell.angle_alpha   90.00
_cell.angle_beta   90.00
_cell.angle_gamma   90.00
#
_symmetry.space_group_name_H-M   'P 1'
#
loop_
_entity.id
_entity.type
_entity.pdbx_description
1 polymer ?
#
loop_
_entity_poly.entity_id
_entity_poly.type
_entity_poly.pdbx_seq_one_letter_code
_entity_poly.pdbx_strand_id
1 'polypeptide(L)'
;DGVIGQMMEKVVLPAQKPRRTDAEVIEQCPWAATGKAKGRKPNIITSLELKPEAMEINNIRFQAKYKQIEENEVRFEEINCEDAEYLIIAFGSMARIGQKAMELAREKGIKVGILRPITVWPFPTKAIAAYADKVKGMLVTELNAGQMIEDVRLAVNGKVKVEHFGRLGGIVPDPDEI
;
A
#
# COMPACT_ATOMS: atom_id res chain seq x y z
N ASP A 1 10.32 6.69 3.42
CA ASP A 1 10.79 7.52 2.30
C ASP A 1 11.52 8.74 2.86
N GLY A 2 12.81 8.91 2.46
CA GLY A 2 13.66 9.99 2.94
C GLY A 2 13.20 11.39 2.49
N VAL A 3 12.57 11.48 1.32
CA VAL A 3 12.01 12.74 0.80
C VAL A 3 10.84 13.19 1.66
N ILE A 4 9.92 12.29 2.02
CA ILE A 4 8.79 12.59 2.92
C ILE A 4 9.32 13.04 4.29
N GLY A 5 10.35 12.39 4.83
CA GLY A 5 10.98 12.77 6.10
C GLY A 5 11.59 14.17 6.09
N GLN A 6 11.95 14.71 4.93
CA GLN A 6 12.48 16.06 4.78
C GLN A 6 11.42 17.14 4.59
N MET A 7 10.18 16.78 4.33
CA MET A 7 9.07 17.72 4.08
C MET A 7 8.57 18.47 5.33
N MET A 8 9.15 18.25 6.50
CA MET A 8 8.82 18.93 7.76
C MET A 8 7.32 19.02 8.07
N GLU A 9 6.59 17.94 7.80
CA GLU A 9 5.16 17.89 8.08
C GLU A 9 4.87 17.60 9.55
N LYS A 10 3.71 18.12 10.00
CA LYS A 10 3.22 17.84 11.34
C LYS A 10 2.92 16.36 11.51
N VAL A 11 3.60 15.72 12.44
CA VAL A 11 3.36 14.32 12.82
C VAL A 11 2.50 14.27 14.06
N VAL A 12 1.39 13.55 14.00
CA VAL A 12 0.55 13.25 15.16
C VAL A 12 1.02 11.92 15.74
N LEU A 13 1.57 11.97 16.96
CA LEU A 13 1.94 10.74 17.66
C LEU A 13 0.67 10.06 18.20
N PRO A 14 0.45 8.78 17.89
CA PRO A 14 -0.69 8.06 18.43
C PRO A 14 -0.54 7.88 19.95
N ALA A 15 -1.66 7.70 20.63
CA ALA A 15 -1.65 7.36 22.05
C ALA A 15 -0.85 6.06 22.26
N GLN A 16 0.04 6.08 23.26
CA GLN A 16 0.88 4.93 23.57
C GLN A 16 -0.01 3.80 24.12
N LYS A 17 0.02 2.65 23.44
CA LYS A 17 -0.66 1.45 23.94
C LYS A 17 0.15 0.86 25.11
N PRO A 18 -0.50 0.34 26.17
CA PRO A 18 0.19 -0.35 27.24
C PRO A 18 1.05 -1.49 26.67
N ARG A 19 2.29 -1.60 27.15
CA ARG A 19 3.12 -2.75 26.83
C ARG A 19 2.51 -4.01 27.45
N ARG A 20 2.53 -5.10 26.71
CA ARG A 20 2.23 -6.41 27.27
C ARG A 20 3.28 -6.74 28.33
N THR A 21 2.87 -7.39 29.39
CA THR A 21 3.80 -7.97 30.37
C THR A 21 4.56 -9.15 29.78
N ASP A 22 5.70 -9.48 30.35
CA ASP A 22 6.48 -10.66 29.89
C ASP A 22 5.67 -11.95 30.01
N ALA A 23 4.82 -12.07 31.02
CA ALA A 23 3.91 -13.21 31.19
C ALA A 23 2.93 -13.34 30.03
N GLU A 24 2.27 -12.24 29.65
CA GLU A 24 1.35 -12.20 28.50
C GLU A 24 2.06 -12.50 27.17
N VAL A 25 3.31 -12.03 27.01
CA VAL A 25 4.10 -12.34 25.79
C VAL A 25 4.44 -13.82 25.75
N ILE A 26 4.85 -14.42 26.86
CA ILE A 26 5.18 -15.86 26.93
C ILE A 26 3.95 -16.71 26.65
N GLU A 27 2.79 -16.33 27.16
CA GLU A 27 1.53 -17.06 26.94
C GLU A 27 1.05 -16.96 25.50
N GLN A 28 1.02 -15.75 24.94
CA GLN A 28 0.49 -15.48 23.58
C GLN A 28 1.50 -15.82 22.49
N CYS A 29 2.80 -15.76 22.78
CA CYS A 29 3.89 -15.98 21.84
C CYS A 29 4.88 -17.01 22.38
N PRO A 30 4.52 -18.30 22.47
CA PRO A 30 5.39 -19.35 23.02
C PRO A 30 6.69 -19.53 22.22
N TRP A 31 6.73 -19.03 21.01
CA TRP A 31 7.88 -19.02 20.11
C TRP A 31 8.83 -17.83 20.36
N ALA A 32 8.45 -16.82 21.14
CA ALA A 32 9.26 -15.63 21.33
C ALA A 32 10.58 -15.91 22.06
N ALA A 33 11.63 -15.17 21.71
CA ALA A 33 12.94 -15.24 22.31
C ALA A 33 13.00 -14.46 23.63
N THR A 34 12.32 -14.98 24.67
CA THR A 34 12.22 -14.35 26.01
C THR A 34 13.33 -14.81 26.97
N GLY A 35 14.39 -15.43 26.47
CA GLY A 35 15.46 -16.02 27.26
C GLY A 35 15.18 -17.47 27.70
N LYS A 36 16.17 -18.09 28.32
CA LYS A 36 16.10 -19.49 28.80
C LYS A 36 15.52 -19.52 30.22
N ALA A 37 14.20 -19.59 30.32
CA ALA A 37 13.58 -19.88 31.62
C ALA A 37 13.79 -21.34 32.05
N LYS A 38 13.80 -21.59 33.37
CA LYS A 38 13.94 -22.94 33.91
C LYS A 38 12.87 -23.89 33.36
N GLY A 39 13.29 -25.02 32.82
CA GLY A 39 12.40 -26.07 32.28
C GLY A 39 11.86 -25.82 30.87
N ARG A 40 12.14 -24.66 30.26
CA ARG A 40 11.72 -24.38 28.88
C ARG A 40 12.63 -25.12 27.90
N LYS A 41 12.03 -25.85 26.96
CA LYS A 41 12.76 -26.43 25.83
C LYS A 41 13.17 -25.31 24.84
N PRO A 42 14.30 -25.49 24.12
CA PRO A 42 14.65 -24.57 23.03
C PRO A 42 13.53 -24.48 21.97
N ASN A 43 13.25 -23.29 21.50
CA ASN A 43 12.40 -23.12 20.32
C ASN A 43 13.25 -23.41 19.07
N ILE A 44 12.77 -24.31 18.25
CA ILE A 44 13.35 -24.54 16.93
C ILE A 44 12.40 -23.94 15.92
N ILE A 45 12.83 -22.82 15.31
CA ILE A 45 12.06 -22.11 14.28
C ILE A 45 12.87 -22.21 13.00
N THR A 46 12.30 -22.86 11.99
CA THR A 46 12.91 -23.02 10.69
C THR A 46 11.90 -22.71 9.60
N SER A 47 12.37 -22.12 8.51
CA SER A 47 11.58 -21.91 7.30
C SER A 47 11.77 -23.03 6.27
N LEU A 48 12.71 -23.93 6.52
CA LEU A 48 13.01 -25.04 5.62
C LEU A 48 12.08 -26.22 5.93
N GLU A 49 11.23 -26.57 4.96
CA GLU A 49 10.42 -27.79 4.97
C GLU A 49 10.72 -28.58 3.70
N LEU A 50 11.30 -29.76 3.84
CA LEU A 50 11.72 -30.59 2.71
C LEU A 50 10.70 -31.66 2.30
N LYS A 51 9.64 -31.84 3.12
CA LYS A 51 8.57 -32.79 2.81
C LYS A 51 7.47 -32.07 2.03
N PRO A 52 7.20 -32.45 0.77
CA PRO A 52 6.21 -31.77 -0.06
C PRO A 52 4.83 -31.64 0.60
N GLU A 53 4.37 -32.70 1.26
CA GLU A 53 3.05 -32.74 1.91
C GLU A 53 2.96 -31.73 3.08
N ALA A 54 4.02 -31.60 3.87
CA ALA A 54 4.07 -30.65 4.97
C ALA A 54 4.19 -29.21 4.44
N MET A 55 4.93 -29.01 3.35
CA MET A 55 5.02 -27.71 2.67
C MET A 55 3.66 -27.29 2.09
N GLU A 56 2.92 -28.21 1.48
CA GLU A 56 1.57 -27.94 0.95
C GLU A 56 0.62 -27.49 2.08
N ILE A 57 0.59 -28.20 3.21
CA ILE A 57 -0.23 -27.83 4.38
C ILE A 57 0.13 -26.42 4.87
N ASN A 58 1.42 -26.08 4.95
CA ASN A 58 1.86 -24.75 5.33
C ASN A 58 1.40 -23.68 4.31
N ASN A 59 1.49 -23.95 3.02
CA ASN A 59 1.06 -23.05 1.97
C ASN A 59 -0.45 -22.82 2.00
N ILE A 60 -1.25 -23.86 2.22
CA ILE A 60 -2.72 -23.73 2.37
C ILE A 60 -3.05 -22.80 3.56
N ARG A 61 -2.35 -22.97 4.69
CA ARG A 61 -2.50 -22.08 5.85
C ARG A 61 -2.13 -20.63 5.52
N PHE A 62 -1.04 -20.40 4.78
CA PHE A 62 -0.65 -19.06 4.35
C PHE A 62 -1.66 -18.45 3.39
N GLN A 63 -2.18 -19.21 2.44
CA GLN A 63 -3.21 -18.71 1.53
C GLN A 63 -4.48 -18.29 2.27
N ALA A 64 -4.91 -19.06 3.27
CA ALA A 64 -6.05 -18.68 4.12
C ALA A 64 -5.78 -17.37 4.89
N LYS A 65 -4.57 -17.18 5.42
CA LYS A 65 -4.14 -15.96 6.08
C LYS A 65 -4.11 -14.76 5.10
N TYR A 66 -3.54 -14.95 3.92
CA TYR A 66 -3.47 -13.89 2.90
C TYR A 66 -4.84 -13.43 2.49
N LYS A 67 -5.78 -14.35 2.29
CA LYS A 67 -7.16 -14.02 1.98
C LYS A 67 -7.80 -13.14 3.07
N GLN A 68 -7.59 -13.46 4.35
CA GLN A 68 -8.07 -12.62 5.45
C GLN A 68 -7.45 -11.22 5.42
N ILE A 69 -6.15 -11.11 5.10
CA ILE A 69 -5.47 -9.82 4.98
C ILE A 69 -6.05 -9.02 3.80
N GLU A 70 -6.25 -9.65 2.65
CA GLU A 70 -6.85 -9.03 1.46
C GLU A 70 -8.29 -8.53 1.70
N GLU A 71 -9.03 -9.22 2.57
CA GLU A 71 -10.39 -8.84 2.92
C GLU A 71 -10.46 -7.69 3.94
N ASN A 72 -9.48 -7.59 4.86
CA ASN A 72 -9.60 -6.73 6.04
C ASN A 72 -8.58 -5.59 6.13
N GLU A 73 -7.47 -5.65 5.39
CA GLU A 73 -6.34 -4.71 5.58
C GLU A 73 -6.09 -3.80 4.37
N VAL A 74 -6.97 -3.80 3.36
CA VAL A 74 -6.88 -2.84 2.26
C VAL A 74 -7.15 -1.44 2.79
N ARG A 75 -6.20 -0.52 2.56
CA ARG A 75 -6.30 0.88 2.96
C ARG A 75 -5.96 1.79 1.79
N PHE A 76 -6.79 2.77 1.59
CA PHE A 76 -6.61 3.82 0.58
C PHE A 76 -7.31 5.11 1.02
N GLU A 77 -7.02 6.18 0.32
CA GLU A 77 -7.62 7.49 0.53
C GLU A 77 -8.08 8.05 -0.82
N GLU A 78 -9.24 8.67 -0.81
CA GLU A 78 -9.82 9.33 -1.98
C GLU A 78 -9.86 10.84 -1.72
N ILE A 79 -9.32 11.62 -2.66
CA ILE A 79 -9.25 13.08 -2.57
C ILE A 79 -9.90 13.67 -3.81
N ASN A 80 -10.98 14.42 -3.65
CA ASN A 80 -11.74 15.06 -4.73
C ASN A 80 -12.17 14.10 -5.85
N CYS A 81 -12.54 12.86 -5.49
CA CYS A 81 -12.91 11.82 -6.45
C CYS A 81 -14.39 11.87 -6.87
N GLU A 82 -15.24 12.58 -6.14
CA GLU A 82 -16.71 12.54 -6.32
C GLU A 82 -17.14 13.08 -7.69
N ASP A 83 -16.47 14.13 -8.18
CA ASP A 83 -16.76 14.79 -9.46
C ASP A 83 -15.65 14.62 -10.49
N ALA A 84 -14.69 13.72 -10.21
CA ALA A 84 -13.49 13.55 -11.02
C ALA A 84 -13.80 12.97 -12.42
N GLU A 85 -13.27 13.60 -13.43
CA GLU A 85 -13.24 13.09 -14.82
C GLU A 85 -11.96 12.31 -15.13
N TYR A 86 -10.91 12.57 -14.35
CA TYR A 86 -9.61 11.87 -14.40
C TYR A 86 -9.14 11.54 -13.00
N LEU A 87 -8.42 10.42 -12.84
CA LEU A 87 -7.83 10.05 -11.58
C LEU A 87 -6.31 9.96 -11.69
N ILE A 88 -5.63 10.53 -10.71
CA ILE A 88 -4.23 10.22 -10.42
C ILE A 88 -4.21 9.08 -9.41
N ILE A 89 -3.45 8.03 -9.69
CA ILE A 89 -3.18 6.93 -8.76
C ILE A 89 -1.72 7.07 -8.31
N ALA A 90 -1.51 7.34 -7.04
CA ALA A 90 -0.17 7.60 -6.50
C ALA A 90 -0.07 7.26 -5.02
N PHE A 91 1.13 6.91 -4.55
CA PHE A 91 1.43 6.71 -3.13
C PHE A 91 2.72 7.43 -2.73
N GLY A 92 2.96 7.55 -1.42
CA GLY A 92 4.18 8.16 -0.87
C GLY A 92 4.39 9.60 -1.33
N SER A 93 5.63 9.92 -1.71
CA SER A 93 6.01 11.25 -2.20
C SER A 93 5.23 11.65 -3.44
N MET A 94 4.99 10.70 -4.37
CA MET A 94 4.24 11.01 -5.59
C MET A 94 2.78 11.36 -5.33
N ALA A 95 2.13 10.81 -4.28
CA ALA A 95 0.79 11.21 -3.91
C ALA A 95 0.73 12.68 -3.44
N ARG A 96 1.77 13.14 -2.73
CA ARG A 96 1.85 14.55 -2.29
C ARG A 96 2.07 15.51 -3.44
N ILE A 97 2.97 15.16 -4.35
CA ILE A 97 3.23 15.95 -5.56
C ILE A 97 1.98 15.95 -6.46
N GLY A 98 1.37 14.78 -6.65
CA GLY A 98 0.13 14.60 -7.40
C GLY A 98 -1.05 15.38 -6.81
N GLN A 99 -1.12 15.55 -5.49
CA GLN A 99 -2.13 16.40 -4.86
C GLN A 99 -1.98 17.86 -5.29
N LYS A 100 -0.76 18.39 -5.34
CA LYS A 100 -0.52 19.73 -5.86
C LYS A 100 -0.80 19.82 -7.37
N ALA A 101 -0.40 18.82 -8.14
CA ALA A 101 -0.76 18.75 -9.57
C ALA A 101 -2.29 18.73 -9.79
N MET A 102 -3.03 17.98 -8.99
CA MET A 102 -4.50 17.95 -9.00
C MET A 102 -5.08 19.35 -8.73
N GLU A 103 -4.57 20.07 -7.72
CA GLU A 103 -5.02 21.43 -7.41
C GLU A 103 -4.82 22.36 -8.62
N LEU A 104 -3.62 22.35 -9.22
CA LEU A 104 -3.29 23.15 -10.40
C LEU A 104 -4.16 22.80 -11.62
N ALA A 105 -4.46 21.52 -11.83
CA ALA A 105 -5.36 21.08 -12.89
C ALA A 105 -6.79 21.59 -12.66
N ARG A 106 -7.27 21.52 -11.41
CA ARG A 106 -8.60 22.04 -11.05
C ARG A 106 -8.72 23.57 -11.19
N GLU A 107 -7.66 24.31 -10.90
CA GLU A 107 -7.60 25.75 -11.17
C GLU A 107 -7.76 26.07 -12.68
N LYS A 108 -7.34 25.16 -13.56
CA LYS A 108 -7.51 25.20 -15.02
C LYS A 108 -8.85 24.62 -15.49
N GLY A 109 -9.74 24.22 -14.56
CA GLY A 109 -11.06 23.66 -14.87
C GLY A 109 -11.08 22.17 -15.21
N ILE A 110 -9.97 21.45 -15.03
CA ILE A 110 -9.89 20.00 -15.26
C ILE A 110 -10.24 19.28 -13.96
N LYS A 111 -11.27 18.45 -13.98
CA LYS A 111 -11.75 17.72 -12.80
C LYS A 111 -10.90 16.47 -12.56
N VAL A 112 -9.83 16.65 -11.82
CA VAL A 112 -8.93 15.57 -11.41
C VAL A 112 -9.19 15.20 -9.96
N GLY A 113 -9.20 13.91 -9.65
CA GLY A 113 -9.18 13.34 -8.29
C GLY A 113 -7.93 12.51 -8.07
N ILE A 114 -7.67 12.16 -6.82
CA ILE A 114 -6.59 11.24 -6.45
C ILE A 114 -7.15 10.06 -5.68
N LEU A 115 -6.82 8.85 -6.11
CA LEU A 115 -6.91 7.66 -5.29
C LEU A 115 -5.50 7.30 -4.83
N ARG A 116 -5.27 7.39 -3.52
CA ARG A 116 -3.98 7.12 -2.90
C ARG A 116 -3.98 5.75 -2.22
N PRO A 117 -3.33 4.72 -2.77
CA PRO A 117 -3.07 3.50 -2.02
C PRO A 117 -2.22 3.79 -0.77
N ILE A 118 -2.70 3.38 0.40
CA ILE A 118 -1.93 3.38 1.65
C ILE A 118 -1.25 2.03 1.80
N THR A 119 -1.96 0.94 1.46
CA THR A 119 -1.37 -0.38 1.30
C THR A 119 -1.11 -0.67 -0.18
N VAL A 120 0.10 -1.08 -0.51
CA VAL A 120 0.43 -1.57 -1.86
C VAL A 120 0.26 -3.09 -1.96
N TRP A 121 0.20 -3.76 -0.84
CA TRP A 121 -0.33 -5.09 -0.67
C TRP A 121 -0.98 -5.21 0.73
N PRO A 122 -2.22 -5.65 0.82
CA PRO A 122 -3.15 -5.90 -0.30
C PRO A 122 -3.48 -4.61 -1.06
N PHE A 123 -3.58 -4.74 -2.40
CA PHE A 123 -3.82 -3.59 -3.29
C PHE A 123 -5.32 -3.22 -3.34
N PRO A 124 -5.69 -1.93 -3.43
CA PRO A 124 -7.08 -1.48 -3.45
C PRO A 124 -7.76 -1.69 -4.80
N THR A 125 -7.66 -2.90 -5.36
CA THR A 125 -8.18 -3.28 -6.68
C THR A 125 -9.65 -2.94 -6.84
N LYS A 126 -10.49 -3.24 -5.85
CA LYS A 126 -11.95 -2.98 -5.92
C LYS A 126 -12.27 -1.50 -5.96
N ALA A 127 -11.53 -0.68 -5.20
CA ALA A 127 -11.73 0.77 -5.18
C ALA A 127 -11.35 1.38 -6.54
N ILE A 128 -10.21 1.00 -7.11
CA ILE A 128 -9.78 1.47 -8.43
C ILE A 128 -10.75 1.01 -9.52
N ALA A 129 -11.16 -0.27 -9.51
CA ALA A 129 -12.12 -0.81 -10.46
C ALA A 129 -13.47 -0.06 -10.46
N ALA A 130 -13.92 0.43 -9.30
CA ALA A 130 -15.16 1.17 -9.16
C ALA A 130 -15.17 2.52 -9.91
N TYR A 131 -13.99 3.04 -10.27
CA TYR A 131 -13.84 4.27 -11.08
C TYR A 131 -13.67 4.00 -12.56
N ALA A 132 -13.40 2.76 -12.98
CA ALA A 132 -13.11 2.41 -14.37
C ALA A 132 -14.24 2.79 -15.35
N ASP A 133 -15.49 2.74 -14.89
CA ASP A 133 -16.66 3.11 -15.70
C ASP A 133 -17.09 4.58 -15.49
N LYS A 134 -16.41 5.35 -14.63
CA LYS A 134 -16.80 6.70 -14.23
C LYS A 134 -15.89 7.79 -14.79
N VAL A 135 -14.59 7.47 -14.97
CA VAL A 135 -13.59 8.44 -15.40
C VAL A 135 -13.16 8.23 -16.84
N LYS A 136 -12.69 9.29 -17.48
CA LYS A 136 -12.20 9.28 -18.86
C LYS A 136 -10.79 8.68 -19.01
N GLY A 137 -10.01 8.70 -17.92
CA GLY A 137 -8.65 8.17 -17.89
C GLY A 137 -8.07 8.16 -16.49
N MET A 138 -7.02 7.35 -16.32
CA MET A 138 -6.23 7.28 -15.09
C MET A 138 -4.76 7.50 -15.40
N LEU A 139 -4.08 8.29 -14.57
CA LEU A 139 -2.64 8.52 -14.61
C LEU A 139 -2.00 7.90 -13.37
N VAL A 140 -1.14 6.93 -13.57
CA VAL A 140 -0.34 6.35 -12.49
C VAL A 140 0.99 7.09 -12.41
N THR A 141 1.30 7.67 -11.25
CA THR A 141 2.53 8.43 -11.06
C THR A 141 3.45 7.74 -10.06
N GLU A 142 4.70 7.46 -10.48
CA GLU A 142 5.65 6.65 -9.72
C GLU A 142 7.08 7.20 -9.83
N LEU A 143 7.93 6.92 -8.83
CA LEU A 143 9.38 7.19 -8.89
C LEU A 143 10.14 5.96 -9.42
N ASN A 144 9.61 5.36 -10.48
CA ASN A 144 10.18 4.19 -11.16
C ASN A 144 9.67 4.11 -12.61
N ALA A 145 10.04 3.07 -13.34
CA ALA A 145 9.66 2.86 -14.74
C ALA A 145 8.27 2.22 -14.94
N GLY A 146 7.49 2.09 -13.87
CA GLY A 146 6.16 1.48 -13.89
C GLY A 146 6.15 0.11 -13.21
N GLN A 147 5.59 0.07 -12.01
CA GLN A 147 5.32 -1.14 -11.24
C GLN A 147 3.84 -1.17 -10.83
N MET A 148 3.38 -0.18 -10.08
CA MET A 148 1.97 -0.09 -9.66
C MET A 148 1.02 0.05 -10.84
N ILE A 149 1.45 0.62 -11.96
CA ILE A 149 0.62 0.72 -13.16
C ILE A 149 0.12 -0.65 -13.65
N GLU A 150 0.88 -1.73 -13.45
CA GLU A 150 0.46 -3.08 -13.83
C GLU A 150 -0.72 -3.54 -12.97
N ASP A 151 -0.68 -3.28 -11.67
CA ASP A 151 -1.78 -3.58 -10.75
C ASP A 151 -3.03 -2.75 -11.08
N VAL A 152 -2.85 -1.47 -11.43
CA VAL A 152 -3.96 -0.59 -11.86
C VAL A 152 -4.57 -1.09 -13.16
N ARG A 153 -3.76 -1.48 -14.15
CA ARG A 153 -4.24 -2.06 -15.42
C ARG A 153 -5.02 -3.36 -15.19
N LEU A 154 -4.55 -4.22 -14.30
CA LEU A 154 -5.28 -5.42 -13.90
C LEU A 154 -6.62 -5.06 -13.22
N ALA A 155 -6.62 -4.06 -12.33
CA ALA A 155 -7.82 -3.64 -11.62
C ALA A 155 -8.91 -3.11 -12.58
N VAL A 156 -8.54 -2.28 -13.56
CA VAL A 156 -9.51 -1.70 -14.51
C VAL A 156 -9.89 -2.65 -15.64
N ASN A 157 -9.11 -3.70 -15.88
CA ASN A 157 -9.36 -4.74 -16.90
C ASN A 157 -9.71 -4.17 -18.29
N GLY A 158 -8.95 -3.16 -18.72
CA GLY A 158 -9.09 -2.52 -20.03
C GLY A 158 -10.30 -1.60 -20.23
N LYS A 159 -11.11 -1.36 -19.20
CA LYS A 159 -12.32 -0.51 -19.29
C LYS A 159 -12.02 0.96 -19.46
N VAL A 160 -10.90 1.43 -18.99
CA VAL A 160 -10.45 2.83 -19.06
C VAL A 160 -8.98 2.89 -19.43
N LYS A 161 -8.59 3.95 -20.12
CA LYS A 161 -7.18 4.21 -20.49
C LYS A 161 -6.38 4.50 -19.22
N VAL A 162 -5.23 3.80 -19.06
CA VAL A 162 -4.29 3.99 -17.96
C VAL A 162 -2.93 4.38 -18.53
N GLU A 163 -2.48 5.57 -18.22
CA GLU A 163 -1.17 6.12 -18.60
C GLU A 163 -0.21 6.10 -17.41
N HIS A 164 1.07 6.20 -17.69
CA HIS A 164 2.15 6.23 -16.71
C HIS A 164 2.95 7.52 -16.81
N PHE A 165 3.21 8.13 -15.68
CA PHE A 165 4.23 9.17 -15.53
C PHE A 165 5.23 8.73 -14.46
N GLY A 166 6.51 8.65 -14.81
CA GLY A 166 7.56 8.21 -13.89
C GLY A 166 8.86 8.99 -14.03
N ARG A 167 9.59 9.12 -12.92
CA ARG A 167 10.94 9.66 -12.88
C ARG A 167 11.88 8.63 -12.25
N LEU A 168 13.13 8.62 -12.68
CA LEU A 168 14.12 7.61 -12.33
C LEU A 168 15.32 8.25 -11.66
N GLY A 169 16.15 7.41 -10.99
CA GLY A 169 17.44 7.84 -10.46
C GLY A 169 17.37 8.85 -9.31
N GLY A 170 16.25 8.87 -8.57
CA GLY A 170 16.10 9.79 -7.42
C GLY A 170 15.64 11.20 -7.80
N ILE A 171 15.28 11.44 -9.06
CA ILE A 171 14.70 12.71 -9.48
C ILE A 171 13.27 12.80 -8.92
N VAL A 172 12.98 13.93 -8.27
CA VAL A 172 11.64 14.27 -7.77
C VAL A 172 11.02 15.26 -8.75
N PRO A 173 9.89 14.96 -9.39
CA PRO A 173 9.27 15.87 -10.36
C PRO A 173 8.59 17.06 -9.67
N ASP A 174 8.48 18.16 -10.40
CA ASP A 174 7.61 19.27 -10.01
C ASP A 174 6.14 18.93 -10.32
N PRO A 175 5.17 19.51 -9.57
CA PRO A 175 3.74 19.29 -9.82
C PRO A 175 3.27 19.66 -11.24
N ASP A 176 3.93 20.65 -11.85
CA ASP A 176 3.61 21.09 -13.22
C ASP A 176 4.03 20.09 -14.32
N GLU A 177 4.85 19.09 -13.97
CA GLU A 177 5.27 18.04 -14.91
C GLU A 177 4.21 16.91 -15.02
N ILE A 178 3.30 16.81 -14.05
CA ILE A 178 2.23 15.82 -13.98
C ILE A 178 0.96 16.34 -14.65
#